data_ba3dc3466de519012fda365431179708
#
_entry.id   ba3dc3466de519012fda365431179708
#
_cell.length_a   1.000
_cell.length_b   1.000
_cell.length_c   1.000
_cell.angle_alpha   90.00
_cell.angle_beta   90.00
_cell.angle_gamma   90.00
#
_symmetry.space_group_name_H-M   'P 1'
#
loop_
_entity.id
_entity.type
_entity.pdbx_description
1 polymer ?
#
loop_
_entity_poly.entity_id
_entity_poly.type
_entity_poly.pdbx_seq_one_letter_code
_entity_poly.pdbx_strand_id
1 'polypeptide(L)'
;IYTEAGEKLFCKTCRQYPRHEEEYENVRELSLSLSCPEAARMILSQDRLNLIYDEKKGHSEDYGDFDELLFSQLLDGRDAFWKLIENENVPMAVRMIQMLSMGHHLQRNINAGQLFGLENIYDHYLSEGAADRMCAYLKERWEKPGSRYHVMKEMFACLHKLEVLSADWPKKVRHYE
;
A
#
# COMPACT_ATOMS: atom_id res chain seq x y z
N ILE A 1 25.96 -16.32 10.82
CA ILE A 1 25.26 -17.23 11.76
C ILE A 1 24.82 -18.52 11.06
N TYR A 2 24.12 -18.45 9.92
CA TYR A 2 23.67 -19.66 9.19
C TYR A 2 24.83 -20.58 8.79
N THR A 3 25.89 -19.99 8.26
CA THR A 3 27.09 -20.71 7.79
C THR A 3 27.87 -21.38 8.92
N GLU A 4 27.77 -20.88 10.14
CA GLU A 4 28.54 -21.36 11.29
C GLU A 4 27.73 -22.26 12.23
N ALA A 5 26.46 -21.96 12.40
CA ALA A 5 25.62 -22.58 13.43
C ALA A 5 24.40 -23.33 12.88
N GLY A 6 24.09 -23.16 11.61
CA GLY A 6 22.96 -23.79 10.92
C GLY A 6 21.60 -23.23 11.29
N GLU A 7 20.58 -23.72 10.61
CA GLU A 7 19.19 -23.24 10.72
C GLU A 7 18.57 -23.43 12.10
N LYS A 8 19.03 -24.41 12.85
CA LYS A 8 18.45 -24.74 14.17
C LYS A 8 18.56 -23.63 15.21
N LEU A 9 19.56 -22.74 15.05
CA LEU A 9 19.77 -21.60 15.95
C LEU A 9 18.96 -20.35 15.57
N PHE A 10 18.25 -20.38 14.46
CA PHE A 10 17.37 -19.27 14.11
C PHE A 10 16.12 -19.26 15.00
N CYS A 11 15.76 -18.07 15.47
CA CYS A 11 14.45 -17.84 16.06
C CYS A 11 13.36 -18.03 14.99
N LYS A 12 12.09 -18.13 15.42
CA LYS A 12 10.94 -18.32 14.50
C LYS A 12 10.92 -17.25 13.40
N THR A 13 11.09 -15.98 13.76
CA THR A 13 11.12 -14.85 12.82
C THR A 13 12.23 -15.00 11.77
N CYS A 14 13.46 -15.36 12.20
CA CYS A 14 14.58 -15.55 11.26
C CYS A 14 14.38 -16.71 10.30
N ARG A 15 13.65 -17.74 10.72
CA ARG A 15 13.32 -18.88 9.86
C ARG A 15 12.23 -18.59 8.85
N GLN A 16 11.28 -17.75 9.22
CA GLN A 16 10.17 -17.36 8.34
C GLN A 16 10.57 -16.26 7.35
N TYR A 17 11.47 -15.34 7.76
CA TYR A 17 11.96 -14.27 6.89
C TYR A 17 12.60 -14.83 5.60
N PRO A 18 12.32 -14.29 4.42
CA PRO A 18 11.53 -13.10 4.12
C PRO A 18 10.02 -13.36 3.87
N ARG A 19 9.51 -14.52 4.25
CA ARG A 19 8.11 -14.84 4.07
C ARG A 19 7.27 -14.06 5.05
N HIS A 20 6.19 -13.48 4.54
CA HIS A 20 5.16 -12.81 5.30
C HIS A 20 3.87 -13.60 5.13
N GLU A 21 3.26 -13.96 6.23
CA GLU A 21 2.09 -14.81 6.29
C GLU A 21 1.05 -14.14 7.17
N GLU A 22 -0.12 -13.90 6.61
CA GLU A 22 -1.28 -13.35 7.29
C GLU A 22 -2.43 -14.35 7.21
N GLU A 23 -3.07 -14.60 8.34
CA GLU A 23 -4.21 -15.50 8.46
C GLU A 23 -5.44 -14.72 8.90
N TYR A 24 -6.54 -14.91 8.16
CA TYR A 24 -7.85 -14.30 8.38
C TYR A 24 -8.90 -15.41 8.32
N GLU A 25 -9.17 -16.03 9.43
CA GLU A 25 -10.09 -17.18 9.52
C GLU A 25 -9.84 -18.26 8.43
N ASN A 26 -10.58 -18.18 7.33
CA ASN A 26 -10.51 -19.12 6.21
C ASN A 26 -9.63 -18.63 5.04
N VAL A 27 -9.01 -17.45 5.17
CA VAL A 27 -8.09 -16.89 4.16
C VAL A 27 -6.68 -16.84 4.71
N ARG A 28 -5.72 -17.32 3.94
CA ARG A 28 -4.29 -17.24 4.26
C ARG A 28 -3.56 -16.60 3.11
N GLU A 29 -2.90 -15.48 3.39
CA GLU A 29 -2.10 -14.75 2.41
C GLU A 29 -0.62 -14.97 2.65
N LEU A 30 0.10 -15.30 1.59
CA LEU A 30 1.55 -15.48 1.61
C LEU A 30 2.20 -14.45 0.69
N SER A 31 3.17 -13.73 1.21
CA SER A 31 3.94 -12.76 0.44
C SER A 31 5.42 -12.79 0.83
N LEU A 32 6.25 -12.01 0.13
CA LEU A 32 7.66 -11.86 0.42
C LEU A 32 7.97 -10.40 0.77
N SER A 33 8.75 -10.21 1.82
CA SER A 33 9.20 -8.88 2.23
C SER A 33 10.25 -8.32 1.26
N LEU A 34 10.01 -7.11 0.75
CA LEU A 34 10.97 -6.36 -0.07
C LEU A 34 12.22 -5.91 0.70
N SER A 35 12.23 -6.06 2.02
CA SER A 35 13.42 -5.78 2.84
C SER A 35 14.53 -6.83 2.66
N CYS A 36 14.21 -7.99 2.09
CA CYS A 36 15.21 -8.97 1.64
C CYS A 36 15.68 -8.61 0.22
N PRO A 37 16.96 -8.29 0.00
CA PRO A 37 17.47 -7.92 -1.34
C PRO A 37 17.20 -8.99 -2.41
N GLU A 38 17.27 -10.26 -2.05
CA GLU A 38 17.02 -11.36 -3.00
C GLU A 38 15.53 -11.49 -3.33
N ALA A 39 14.64 -11.39 -2.32
CA ALA A 39 13.21 -11.37 -2.56
C ALA A 39 12.80 -10.15 -3.42
N ALA A 40 13.36 -8.98 -3.11
CA ALA A 40 13.15 -7.77 -3.91
C ALA A 40 13.61 -7.96 -5.36
N ARG A 41 14.81 -8.54 -5.58
CA ARG A 41 15.33 -8.85 -6.91
C ARG A 41 14.39 -9.79 -7.68
N MET A 42 13.93 -10.85 -7.04
CA MET A 42 12.99 -11.81 -7.66
C MET A 42 11.66 -11.15 -8.04
N ILE A 43 11.08 -10.37 -7.13
CA ILE A 43 9.81 -9.67 -7.36
C ILE A 43 9.95 -8.66 -8.50
N LEU A 44 11.00 -7.81 -8.43
CA LEU A 44 11.22 -6.74 -9.42
C LEU A 44 11.70 -7.26 -10.79
N SER A 45 12.14 -8.51 -10.88
CA SER A 45 12.49 -9.15 -12.15
C SER A 45 11.30 -9.75 -12.89
N GLN A 46 10.11 -9.75 -12.28
CA GLN A 46 8.88 -10.23 -12.95
C GLN A 46 8.29 -9.11 -13.81
N ASP A 47 7.88 -9.45 -15.02
CA ASP A 47 7.16 -8.51 -15.90
C ASP A 47 5.77 -8.16 -15.32
N ARG A 48 5.18 -9.10 -14.60
CA ARG A 48 3.87 -8.95 -13.97
C ARG A 48 3.79 -9.74 -12.67
N LEU A 49 3.24 -9.12 -11.63
CA LEU A 49 2.89 -9.84 -10.40
C LEU A 49 1.51 -10.46 -10.58
N ASN A 50 1.41 -11.74 -10.24
CA ASN A 50 0.14 -12.48 -10.29
C ASN A 50 -0.21 -12.96 -8.88
N LEU A 51 -1.46 -12.77 -8.50
CA LEU A 51 -2.03 -13.45 -7.33
C LEU A 51 -2.37 -14.88 -7.72
N ILE A 52 -1.87 -15.83 -6.96
CA ILE A 52 -2.17 -17.25 -7.14
C ILE A 52 -3.14 -17.65 -6.04
N TYR A 53 -4.31 -18.10 -6.44
CA TYR A 53 -5.34 -18.63 -5.54
C TYR A 53 -5.25 -20.14 -5.51
N ASP A 54 -5.20 -20.72 -4.30
CA ASP A 54 -5.18 -22.17 -4.08
C ASP A 54 -6.17 -22.51 -2.96
N GLU A 55 -7.18 -23.32 -3.27
CA GLU A 55 -8.13 -23.79 -2.26
C GLU A 55 -7.55 -24.98 -1.50
N LYS A 56 -6.98 -24.71 -0.33
CA LYS A 56 -6.56 -25.78 0.59
C LYS A 56 -7.67 -26.03 1.61
N LYS A 57 -8.05 -27.29 1.74
CA LYS A 57 -8.87 -27.75 2.87
C LYS A 57 -8.01 -27.66 4.12
N GLY A 58 -8.13 -26.59 4.86
CA GLY A 58 -7.43 -26.33 6.11
C GLY A 58 -8.40 -26.21 7.28
N HIS A 59 -7.85 -26.08 8.46
CA HIS A 59 -8.61 -25.73 9.65
C HIS A 59 -8.83 -24.21 9.61
N SER A 60 -10.07 -23.78 9.61
CA SER A 60 -10.44 -22.39 9.83
C SER A 60 -10.30 -22.10 11.33
N GLU A 61 -9.51 -21.11 11.69
CA GLU A 61 -9.49 -20.61 13.06
C GLU A 61 -10.63 -19.57 13.22
N ASP A 62 -11.42 -19.75 14.26
CA ASP A 62 -12.49 -18.80 14.61
C ASP A 62 -11.87 -17.68 15.45
N TYR A 63 -11.81 -16.48 14.89
CA TYR A 63 -11.44 -15.28 15.60
C TYR A 63 -12.72 -14.55 16.04
N GLY A 64 -13.13 -14.75 17.29
CA GLY A 64 -14.41 -14.23 17.82
C GLY A 64 -14.66 -12.73 17.64
N ASP A 65 -13.63 -11.95 17.32
CA ASP A 65 -13.71 -10.50 17.05
C ASP A 65 -13.58 -10.17 15.54
N PHE A 66 -13.63 -11.17 14.66
CA PHE A 66 -13.44 -10.94 13.22
C PHE A 66 -14.69 -10.33 12.58
N ASP A 67 -14.53 -9.18 11.95
CA ASP A 67 -15.60 -8.50 11.20
C ASP A 67 -15.56 -8.93 9.72
N GLU A 68 -16.33 -9.98 9.40
CA GLU A 68 -16.42 -10.52 8.04
C GLU A 68 -16.88 -9.47 7.01
N LEU A 69 -17.81 -8.57 7.41
CA LEU A 69 -18.31 -7.55 6.52
C LEU A 69 -17.20 -6.54 6.18
N LEU A 70 -16.50 -6.04 7.20
CA LEU A 70 -15.37 -5.14 6.99
C LEU A 70 -14.28 -5.80 6.15
N PHE A 71 -13.95 -7.06 6.43
CA PHE A 71 -12.95 -7.82 5.70
C PHE A 71 -13.31 -7.96 4.22
N SER A 72 -14.56 -8.35 3.92
CA SER A 72 -15.06 -8.45 2.54
C SER A 72 -14.95 -7.10 1.81
N GLN A 73 -15.36 -6.02 2.45
CA GLN A 73 -15.27 -4.67 1.88
C GLN A 73 -13.83 -4.24 1.63
N LEU A 74 -12.90 -4.62 2.50
CA LEU A 74 -11.46 -4.33 2.30
C LEU A 74 -10.85 -5.15 1.14
N LEU A 75 -11.33 -6.38 0.91
CA LEU A 75 -10.94 -7.17 -0.27
C LEU A 75 -11.42 -6.50 -1.56
N ASP A 76 -12.68 -6.06 -1.62
CA ASP A 76 -13.21 -5.32 -2.77
C ASP A 76 -12.44 -4.01 -3.00
N GLY A 77 -12.09 -3.32 -1.90
CA GLY A 77 -11.23 -2.13 -1.93
C GLY A 77 -9.85 -2.41 -2.51
N ARG A 78 -9.24 -3.54 -2.14
CA ARG A 78 -7.95 -3.97 -2.69
C ARG A 78 -8.02 -4.18 -4.20
N ASP A 79 -9.08 -4.82 -4.67
CA ASP A 79 -9.30 -5.03 -6.11
C ASP A 79 -9.49 -3.71 -6.86
N ALA A 80 -10.16 -2.75 -6.25
CA ALA A 80 -10.28 -1.39 -6.80
C ALA A 80 -8.92 -0.68 -6.86
N PHE A 81 -8.07 -0.81 -5.83
CA PHE A 81 -6.70 -0.29 -5.86
C PHE A 81 -5.86 -0.92 -6.97
N TRP A 82 -5.96 -2.24 -7.20
CA TRP A 82 -5.28 -2.91 -8.30
C TRP A 82 -5.70 -2.34 -9.65
N LYS A 83 -6.99 -2.18 -9.89
CA LYS A 83 -7.53 -1.59 -11.14
C LYS A 83 -7.00 -0.17 -11.37
N LEU A 84 -6.87 0.64 -10.31
CA LEU A 84 -6.30 1.98 -10.41
C LEU A 84 -4.81 1.96 -10.77
N ILE A 85 -4.01 1.13 -10.10
CA ILE A 85 -2.56 1.12 -10.31
C ILE A 85 -2.17 0.49 -11.65
N GLU A 86 -2.93 -0.46 -12.16
CA GLU A 86 -2.69 -1.13 -13.43
C GLU A 86 -3.15 -0.32 -14.66
N ASN A 87 -3.89 0.76 -14.48
CA ASN A 87 -4.36 1.58 -15.60
C ASN A 87 -3.22 2.42 -16.20
N GLU A 88 -2.45 1.82 -17.09
CA GLU A 88 -1.30 2.45 -17.76
C GLU A 88 -1.64 3.65 -18.63
N ASN A 89 -2.92 3.81 -19.01
CA ASN A 89 -3.38 4.99 -19.78
C ASN A 89 -3.42 6.27 -18.91
N VAL A 90 -3.32 6.14 -17.60
CA VAL A 90 -3.33 7.26 -16.65
C VAL A 90 -1.92 7.47 -16.10
N PRO A 91 -1.39 8.70 -16.06
CA PRO A 91 -0.08 8.98 -15.49
C PRO A 91 0.07 8.44 -14.05
N MET A 92 1.21 7.85 -13.71
CA MET A 92 1.45 7.23 -12.40
C MET A 92 1.11 8.16 -11.22
N ALA A 93 1.50 9.43 -11.29
CA ALA A 93 1.21 10.40 -10.24
C ALA A 93 -0.30 10.56 -10.00
N VAL A 94 -1.11 10.54 -11.06
CA VAL A 94 -2.58 10.64 -10.95
C VAL A 94 -3.15 9.37 -10.33
N ARG A 95 -2.69 8.20 -10.76
CA ARG A 95 -3.08 6.91 -10.16
C ARG A 95 -2.80 6.88 -8.67
N MET A 96 -1.60 7.28 -8.25
CA MET A 96 -1.23 7.34 -6.83
C MET A 96 -2.13 8.29 -6.03
N ILE A 97 -2.46 9.45 -6.58
CA ILE A 97 -3.35 10.40 -5.90
C ILE A 97 -4.78 9.87 -5.83
N GLN A 98 -5.28 9.21 -6.88
CA GLN A 98 -6.58 8.55 -6.84
C GLN A 98 -6.62 7.47 -5.75
N MET A 99 -5.58 6.63 -5.65
CA MET A 99 -5.47 5.61 -4.61
C MET A 99 -5.47 6.23 -3.20
N LEU A 100 -4.66 7.25 -2.95
CA LEU A 100 -4.63 7.94 -1.65
C LEU A 100 -5.98 8.58 -1.31
N SER A 101 -6.62 9.20 -2.29
CA SER A 101 -7.93 9.84 -2.10
C SER A 101 -9.02 8.81 -1.82
N MET A 102 -9.02 7.69 -2.54
CA MET A 102 -9.93 6.57 -2.31
C MET A 102 -9.72 5.97 -0.92
N GLY A 103 -8.46 5.68 -0.54
CA GLY A 103 -8.14 5.16 0.78
C GLY A 103 -8.58 6.09 1.92
N HIS A 104 -8.37 7.40 1.76
CA HIS A 104 -8.86 8.37 2.73
C HIS A 104 -10.39 8.40 2.81
N HIS A 105 -11.08 8.29 1.68
CA HIS A 105 -12.55 8.26 1.63
C HIS A 105 -13.09 6.99 2.30
N LEU A 106 -12.50 5.82 2.02
CA LEU A 106 -12.82 4.56 2.68
C LEU A 106 -12.62 4.66 4.19
N GLN A 107 -11.46 5.13 4.63
CA GLN A 107 -11.15 5.25 6.05
C GLN A 107 -12.14 6.13 6.81
N ARG A 108 -12.59 7.22 6.19
CA ARG A 108 -13.63 8.09 6.79
C ARG A 108 -14.96 7.36 6.99
N ASN A 109 -15.39 6.57 6.01
CA ASN A 109 -16.64 5.80 6.12
C ASN A 109 -16.51 4.68 7.17
N ILE A 110 -15.38 3.96 7.17
CA ILE A 110 -15.11 2.93 8.18
C ILE A 110 -15.13 3.55 9.59
N ASN A 111 -14.44 4.67 9.79
CA ASN A 111 -14.42 5.37 11.08
C ASN A 111 -15.79 5.88 11.52
N ALA A 112 -16.70 6.13 10.57
CA ALA A 112 -18.07 6.51 10.82
C ALA A 112 -19.03 5.30 11.01
N GLY A 113 -18.50 4.06 10.94
CA GLY A 113 -19.32 2.83 11.00
C GLY A 113 -20.18 2.60 9.76
N GLN A 114 -19.89 3.28 8.65
CA GLN A 114 -20.64 3.20 7.39
C GLN A 114 -19.99 2.17 6.47
N LEU A 115 -20.25 0.89 6.73
CA LEU A 115 -19.67 -0.21 5.95
C LEU A 115 -20.51 -0.60 4.72
N PHE A 116 -21.75 -0.15 4.65
CA PHE A 116 -22.62 -0.38 3.48
C PHE A 116 -22.47 0.74 2.46
N GLY A 117 -22.45 0.38 1.18
CA GLY A 117 -22.35 1.35 0.10
C GLY A 117 -20.91 1.81 -0.22
N LEU A 118 -19.88 1.12 0.29
CA LEU A 118 -18.48 1.41 -0.02
C LEU A 118 -18.17 1.17 -1.51
N GLU A 119 -18.93 0.29 -2.17
CA GLU A 119 -18.89 0.09 -3.62
C GLU A 119 -19.09 1.39 -4.41
N ASN A 120 -19.90 2.31 -3.93
CA ASN A 120 -20.09 3.62 -4.57
C ASN A 120 -18.80 4.46 -4.57
N ILE A 121 -17.94 4.26 -3.56
CA ILE A 121 -16.63 4.90 -3.52
C ILE A 121 -15.74 4.31 -4.60
N TYR A 122 -15.68 2.98 -4.73
CA TYR A 122 -14.89 2.31 -5.77
C TYR A 122 -15.34 2.76 -7.16
N ASP A 123 -16.65 2.74 -7.43
CA ASP A 123 -17.24 3.17 -8.69
C ASP A 123 -16.90 4.63 -9.00
N HIS A 124 -16.94 5.51 -8.01
CA HIS A 124 -16.58 6.91 -8.21
C HIS A 124 -15.16 7.09 -8.75
N TYR A 125 -14.18 6.35 -8.21
CA TYR A 125 -12.78 6.45 -8.61
C TYR A 125 -12.45 5.65 -9.87
N LEU A 126 -13.19 4.58 -10.15
CA LEU A 126 -13.01 3.73 -11.32
C LEU A 126 -13.84 4.18 -12.54
N SER A 127 -14.78 5.11 -12.36
CA SER A 127 -15.67 5.57 -13.44
C SER A 127 -14.90 6.24 -14.58
N GLU A 128 -15.48 6.19 -15.76
CA GLU A 128 -14.96 6.91 -16.92
C GLU A 128 -14.76 8.40 -16.63
N GLY A 129 -13.63 8.95 -17.04
CA GLY A 129 -13.26 10.34 -16.77
C GLY A 129 -12.85 10.66 -15.33
N ALA A 130 -12.80 9.70 -14.39
CA ALA A 130 -12.35 9.95 -13.03
C ALA A 130 -10.93 10.50 -12.95
N ALA A 131 -10.03 9.99 -13.79
CA ALA A 131 -8.67 10.49 -13.89
C ALA A 131 -8.61 11.94 -14.41
N ASP A 132 -9.43 12.28 -15.39
CA ASP A 132 -9.51 13.65 -15.95
C ASP A 132 -10.06 14.64 -14.90
N ARG A 133 -11.10 14.25 -14.18
CA ARG A 133 -11.64 15.05 -13.07
C ARG A 133 -10.58 15.28 -12.00
N MET A 134 -9.80 14.25 -11.64
CA MET A 134 -8.70 14.37 -10.69
C MET A 134 -7.60 15.29 -11.23
N CYS A 135 -7.22 15.17 -12.49
CA CYS A 135 -6.26 16.07 -13.13
C CYS A 135 -6.72 17.52 -13.11
N ALA A 136 -7.98 17.77 -13.43
CA ALA A 136 -8.56 19.13 -13.41
C ALA A 136 -8.54 19.71 -11.99
N TYR A 137 -8.97 18.94 -11.00
CA TYR A 137 -8.93 19.34 -9.58
C TYR A 137 -7.52 19.67 -9.11
N LEU A 138 -6.52 18.84 -9.48
CA LEU A 138 -5.13 19.06 -9.11
C LEU A 138 -4.56 20.31 -9.78
N LYS A 139 -4.86 20.55 -11.06
CA LYS A 139 -4.43 21.75 -11.76
C LYS A 139 -4.96 23.00 -11.07
N GLU A 140 -6.26 23.07 -10.84
CA GLU A 140 -6.88 24.22 -10.16
C GLU A 140 -6.25 24.50 -8.79
N ARG A 141 -5.99 23.44 -8.02
CA ARG A 141 -5.43 23.59 -6.67
C ARG A 141 -3.93 23.91 -6.69
N TRP A 142 -3.19 23.36 -7.65
CA TRP A 142 -1.73 23.46 -7.75
C TRP A 142 -1.26 24.74 -8.44
N GLU A 143 -2.12 25.37 -9.25
CA GLU A 143 -1.85 26.64 -9.92
C GLU A 143 -2.01 27.85 -8.99
N LYS A 144 -2.55 27.66 -7.78
CA LYS A 144 -2.64 28.75 -6.80
C LYS A 144 -1.24 29.19 -6.37
N PRO A 145 -0.94 30.50 -6.42
CA PRO A 145 0.35 31.03 -6.00
C PRO A 145 0.75 30.58 -4.59
N GLY A 146 1.98 30.12 -4.41
CA GLY A 146 2.50 29.68 -3.12
C GLY A 146 2.11 28.25 -2.69
N SER A 147 1.14 27.62 -3.35
CA SER A 147 0.64 26.28 -2.98
C SER A 147 1.76 25.23 -3.01
N ARG A 148 2.55 25.20 -4.08
CA ARG A 148 3.69 24.28 -4.24
C ARG A 148 4.77 24.52 -3.19
N TYR A 149 5.11 25.78 -2.98
CA TYR A 149 6.12 26.14 -1.99
C TYR A 149 5.73 25.71 -0.57
N HIS A 150 4.46 25.93 -0.20
CA HIS A 150 3.96 25.51 1.12
C HIS A 150 4.07 23.99 1.29
N VAL A 151 3.59 23.20 0.30
CA VAL A 151 3.66 21.73 0.36
C VAL A 151 5.11 21.25 0.42
N MET A 152 6.00 21.80 -0.41
CA MET A 152 7.42 21.43 -0.40
C MET A 152 8.06 21.72 0.96
N LYS A 153 7.78 22.89 1.53
CA LYS A 153 8.28 23.26 2.87
C LYS A 153 7.82 22.28 3.95
N GLU A 154 6.54 21.89 3.95
CA GLU A 154 6.01 20.89 4.88
C GLU A 154 6.66 19.50 4.67
N MET A 155 6.89 19.10 3.42
CA MET A 155 7.59 17.84 3.11
C MET A 155 9.01 17.86 3.68
N PHE A 156 9.80 18.91 3.46
CA PHE A 156 11.15 19.02 4.00
C PHE A 156 11.14 19.07 5.53
N ALA A 157 10.19 19.76 6.13
CA ALA A 157 10.01 19.76 7.59
C ALA A 157 9.74 18.34 8.15
N CYS A 158 9.03 17.49 7.41
CA CYS A 158 8.86 16.09 7.76
C CYS A 158 10.17 15.29 7.59
N LEU A 159 10.89 15.49 6.48
CA LEU A 159 12.17 14.79 6.23
C LEU A 159 13.21 15.08 7.29
N HIS A 160 13.26 16.32 7.83
CA HIS A 160 14.16 16.69 8.93
C HIS A 160 13.82 16.01 10.27
N LYS A 161 12.61 15.50 10.44
CA LYS A 161 12.17 14.78 11.65
C LYS A 161 12.47 13.27 11.60
N LEU A 162 12.87 12.74 10.43
CA LEU A 162 13.16 11.32 10.28
C LEU A 162 14.46 10.96 11.01
N GLU A 163 14.53 9.71 11.45
CA GLU A 163 15.74 9.16 12.05
C GLU A 163 16.91 9.19 11.05
N VAL A 164 18.06 9.64 11.52
CA VAL A 164 19.28 9.73 10.69
C VAL A 164 19.98 8.37 10.67
N LEU A 165 19.63 7.55 9.68
CA LEU A 165 20.25 6.22 9.48
C LEU A 165 21.61 6.29 8.78
N SER A 166 21.90 7.38 8.09
CA SER A 166 23.15 7.58 7.32
C SER A 166 23.71 8.97 7.57
N ALA A 167 25.01 9.08 7.81
CA ALA A 167 25.68 10.37 8.13
C ALA A 167 25.55 11.42 7.01
N ASP A 168 25.29 11.02 5.77
CA ASP A 168 25.10 11.90 4.62
C ASP A 168 23.65 12.36 4.45
N TRP A 169 22.67 11.73 5.14
CA TRP A 169 21.25 12.06 5.04
C TRP A 169 20.94 13.54 5.27
N PRO A 170 21.44 14.19 6.36
CA PRO A 170 21.15 15.60 6.57
C PRO A 170 21.74 16.53 5.50
N LYS A 171 22.84 16.10 4.84
CA LYS A 171 23.43 16.84 3.72
C LYS A 171 22.59 16.72 2.47
N LYS A 172 22.07 15.51 2.18
CA LYS A 172 21.17 15.26 1.05
C LYS A 172 19.88 16.06 1.19
N VAL A 173 19.21 16.02 2.35
CA VAL A 173 17.99 16.78 2.57
C VAL A 173 18.21 18.27 2.32
N ARG A 174 19.23 18.88 2.91
CA ARG A 174 19.57 20.30 2.68
C ARG A 174 19.96 20.66 1.26
N HIS A 175 20.47 19.71 0.49
CA HIS A 175 20.84 19.93 -0.90
C HIS A 175 19.64 20.10 -1.81
N TYR A 176 18.54 19.42 -1.48
CA TYR A 176 17.30 19.43 -2.28
C TYR A 176 16.23 20.39 -1.74
N GLU A 177 16.39 20.92 -0.55
CA GLU A 177 15.51 21.94 0.05
C GLU A 177 15.67 23.30 -0.65
#